data_fd23bcf1f4e2c1f0ab95208297d8c5a1
#
_entry.id   fd23bcf1f4e2c1f0ab95208297d8c5a1
#
_cell.length_a   1.000
_cell.length_b   1.000
_cell.length_c   1.000
_cell.angle_alpha   90.00
_cell.angle_beta   90.00
_cell.angle_gamma   90.00
#
_symmetry.space_group_name_H-M   'P 1'
#
loop_
_entity.id
_entity.type
_entity.pdbx_description
1 polymer ?
#
loop_
_entity_poly.entity_id
_entity_poly.type
_entity_poly.pdbx_seq_one_letter_code
_entity_poly.pdbx_strand_id
1 'polypeptide(L)'
;IGGVQIKLTYWQLYVSAILSLILAIYSFTLPGCPVSHARKSQSWIDTLGLRAFALFKEKRMAIFFIFSMLLGAALQITNAFGDSYIQNFGTMPQYADSPIVRHSVILLSLSQMSETFCILLIPFFLRRFGIKWVMLISMLAWVLRFGFFGIGNPGSGAVFLILSMIVYGVAFDFFNISGSLFVEKETTPDIRSSAQGVFMIMTNGLGAFFGSYAAGAVVDAFGWPESWYIFAGYALVVAIVFA
;
A
#
# COMPACT_ATOMS: atom_id res chain seq x y z
N ILE A 1 -14.35 28.64 20.05
CA ILE A 1 -13.81 29.33 18.86
C ILE A 1 -13.56 28.28 17.81
N GLY A 2 -14.38 28.30 16.73
CA GLY A 2 -14.59 27.25 15.75
C GLY A 2 -13.34 26.62 15.18
N GLY A 3 -13.07 25.40 15.59
CA GLY A 3 -12.21 24.50 14.85
C GLY A 3 -12.90 24.19 13.51
N VAL A 4 -12.47 24.85 12.45
CA VAL A 4 -12.89 24.51 11.10
C VAL A 4 -12.55 23.04 10.89
N GLN A 5 -13.53 22.18 10.85
CA GLN A 5 -13.32 20.79 10.50
C GLN A 5 -12.94 20.72 9.02
N ILE A 6 -11.65 20.81 8.75
CA ILE A 6 -11.08 20.78 7.39
C ILE A 6 -11.57 19.55 6.60
N LYS A 7 -11.95 18.47 7.29
CA LYS A 7 -12.49 17.23 6.69
C LYS A 7 -13.81 17.40 5.95
N LEU A 8 -14.61 18.43 6.24
CA LEU A 8 -15.93 18.64 5.62
C LEU A 8 -15.93 19.79 4.62
N THR A 9 -14.79 20.39 4.32
CA THR A 9 -14.73 21.55 3.45
C THR A 9 -14.38 21.14 2.03
N TYR A 10 -15.24 21.41 1.08
CA TYR A 10 -15.05 21.18 -0.37
C TYR A 10 -13.84 21.91 -0.97
N TRP A 11 -13.21 22.81 -0.24
CA TRP A 11 -11.96 23.47 -0.63
C TRP A 11 -10.82 22.50 -0.97
N GLN A 12 -10.73 21.36 -0.30
CA GLN A 12 -9.75 20.33 -0.61
C GLN A 12 -9.92 19.78 -2.03
N LEU A 13 -11.19 19.63 -2.46
CA LEU A 13 -11.51 19.17 -3.81
C LEU A 13 -11.12 20.23 -4.85
N TYR A 14 -11.37 21.52 -4.58
CA TYR A 14 -10.95 22.59 -5.48
C TYR A 14 -9.44 22.69 -5.58
N VAL A 15 -8.70 22.61 -4.47
CA VAL A 15 -7.23 22.62 -4.49
C VAL A 15 -6.70 21.43 -5.29
N SER A 16 -7.23 20.24 -5.06
CA SER A 16 -6.85 19.05 -5.81
C SER A 16 -7.15 19.20 -7.32
N ALA A 17 -8.33 19.73 -7.67
CA ALA A 17 -8.71 19.98 -9.06
C ALA A 17 -7.78 20.99 -9.75
N ILE A 18 -7.44 22.09 -9.08
CA ILE A 18 -6.51 23.10 -9.60
C ILE A 18 -5.12 22.51 -9.81
N LEU A 19 -4.58 21.77 -8.82
CA LEU A 19 -3.27 21.13 -8.95
C LEU A 19 -3.25 20.09 -10.08
N SER A 20 -4.34 19.32 -10.24
CA SER A 20 -4.48 18.36 -11.33
C SER A 20 -4.53 19.07 -12.71
N LEU A 21 -5.21 20.21 -12.79
CA LEU A 21 -5.24 21.01 -14.02
C LEU A 21 -3.86 21.57 -14.36
N ILE A 22 -3.14 22.10 -13.38
CA ILE A 22 -1.76 22.58 -13.56
C ILE A 22 -0.87 21.43 -14.06
N LEU A 23 -0.98 20.25 -13.46
CA LEU A 23 -0.23 19.07 -13.89
C LEU A 23 -0.60 18.65 -15.31
N ALA A 24 -1.89 18.70 -15.67
CA ALA A 24 -2.35 18.40 -17.02
C ALA A 24 -1.74 19.39 -18.04
N ILE A 25 -1.75 20.70 -17.75
CA ILE A 25 -1.11 21.71 -18.60
C ILE A 25 0.40 21.45 -18.69
N TYR A 26 1.06 21.19 -17.57
CA TYR A 26 2.49 20.88 -17.54
C TYR A 26 2.83 19.65 -18.39
N SER A 27 1.95 18.64 -18.44
CA SER A 27 2.22 17.42 -19.22
C SER A 27 2.35 17.66 -20.71
N PHE A 28 1.77 18.75 -21.27
CA PHE A 28 1.98 19.14 -22.65
C PHE A 28 3.39 19.69 -22.93
N THR A 29 4.13 20.07 -21.91
CA THR A 29 5.51 20.54 -22.04
C THR A 29 6.54 19.42 -22.00
N LEU A 30 6.11 18.18 -21.68
CA LEU A 30 6.99 17.02 -21.62
C LEU A 30 7.47 16.65 -23.03
N PRO A 31 8.74 16.21 -23.15
CA PRO A 31 9.27 15.77 -24.44
C PRO A 31 8.48 14.57 -24.96
N GLY A 32 8.15 14.59 -26.24
CA GLY A 32 7.45 13.50 -26.90
C GLY A 32 8.27 12.22 -26.87
N CYS A 33 7.71 11.16 -26.27
CA CYS A 33 8.32 9.84 -26.37
C CYS A 33 7.97 9.25 -27.74
N PRO A 34 8.94 8.79 -28.54
CA PRO A 34 8.66 8.15 -29.82
C PRO A 34 7.83 6.88 -29.58
N VAL A 35 6.65 6.85 -30.19
CA VAL A 35 5.80 5.67 -30.15
C VAL A 35 6.50 4.59 -30.99
N SER A 36 6.83 3.46 -30.37
CA SER A 36 7.32 2.30 -31.11
C SER A 36 6.20 1.77 -32.01
N HIS A 37 6.33 1.97 -33.32
CA HIS A 37 5.42 1.40 -34.31
C HIS A 37 5.68 -0.09 -34.55
N ALA A 38 6.54 -0.72 -33.76
CA ALA A 38 6.83 -2.13 -33.83
C ALA A 38 5.65 -2.93 -33.31
N ARG A 39 4.92 -3.50 -34.22
CA ARG A 39 3.76 -4.40 -34.17
C ARG A 39 2.40 -3.69 -34.18
N LYS A 40 1.76 -3.78 -35.34
CA LYS A 40 0.30 -3.76 -35.40
C LYS A 40 -0.21 -4.86 -34.47
N SER A 41 -0.88 -4.49 -33.39
CA SER A 41 -1.59 -5.42 -32.54
C SER A 41 -2.56 -6.22 -33.41
N GLN A 42 -2.35 -7.51 -33.48
CA GLN A 42 -3.14 -8.39 -34.35
C GLN A 42 -4.33 -9.01 -33.62
N SER A 43 -4.43 -8.83 -32.28
CA SER A 43 -5.46 -9.45 -31.47
C SER A 43 -5.90 -8.53 -30.34
N TRP A 44 -7.19 -8.59 -29.99
CA TRP A 44 -7.75 -7.96 -28.79
C TRP A 44 -7.02 -8.41 -27.52
N ILE A 45 -6.55 -9.66 -27.48
CA ILE A 45 -5.75 -10.21 -26.38
C ILE A 45 -4.44 -9.45 -26.22
N ASP A 46 -3.80 -9.07 -27.32
CA ASP A 46 -2.56 -8.28 -27.30
C ASP A 46 -2.81 -6.84 -26.88
N THR A 47 -3.88 -6.26 -27.39
CA THR A 47 -4.24 -4.87 -27.08
C THR A 47 -4.60 -4.70 -25.60
N LEU A 48 -5.28 -5.67 -25.01
CA LEU A 48 -5.66 -5.66 -23.59
C LEU A 48 -4.55 -6.20 -22.67
N GLY A 49 -3.42 -6.63 -23.22
CA GLY A 49 -2.31 -7.18 -22.42
C GLY A 49 -2.60 -8.52 -21.74
N LEU A 50 -3.65 -9.22 -22.17
CA LEU A 50 -4.10 -10.47 -21.54
C LEU A 50 -3.08 -11.62 -21.65
N ARG A 51 -2.09 -11.51 -22.55
CA ARG A 51 -0.98 -12.47 -22.63
C ARG A 51 -0.19 -12.58 -21.32
N ALA A 52 -0.12 -11.51 -20.54
CA ALA A 52 0.57 -11.54 -19.25
C ALA A 52 -0.07 -12.50 -18.23
N PHE A 53 -1.36 -12.83 -18.38
CA PHE A 53 -1.98 -13.88 -17.57
C PHE A 53 -1.42 -15.28 -17.84
N ALA A 54 -0.76 -15.51 -18.98
CA ALA A 54 -0.04 -16.74 -19.23
C ALA A 54 1.14 -16.95 -18.26
N LEU A 55 1.64 -15.88 -17.62
CA LEU A 55 2.68 -15.97 -16.59
C LEU A 55 2.22 -16.75 -15.34
N PHE A 56 0.92 -16.89 -15.11
CA PHE A 56 0.41 -17.79 -14.05
C PHE A 56 0.71 -19.28 -14.31
N LYS A 57 1.08 -19.67 -15.53
CA LYS A 57 1.54 -21.03 -15.84
C LYS A 57 2.97 -21.28 -15.33
N GLU A 58 3.75 -20.23 -15.14
CA GLU A 58 5.07 -20.30 -14.55
C GLU A 58 4.96 -20.28 -13.03
N LYS A 59 5.32 -21.38 -12.37
CA LYS A 59 5.18 -21.56 -10.93
C LYS A 59 5.73 -20.37 -10.14
N ARG A 60 6.88 -19.84 -10.54
CA ARG A 60 7.56 -18.74 -9.87
C ARG A 60 6.76 -17.42 -9.93
N MET A 61 6.23 -17.11 -11.11
CA MET A 61 5.40 -15.91 -11.31
C MET A 61 4.02 -16.06 -10.66
N ALA A 62 3.42 -17.24 -10.72
CA ALA A 62 2.14 -17.52 -10.06
C ALA A 62 2.25 -17.32 -8.54
N ILE A 63 3.28 -17.87 -7.91
CA ILE A 63 3.55 -17.70 -6.49
C ILE A 63 3.73 -16.19 -6.17
N PHE A 64 4.55 -15.49 -6.95
CA PHE A 64 4.76 -14.06 -6.76
C PHE A 64 3.45 -13.25 -6.84
N PHE A 65 2.60 -13.52 -7.83
CA PHE A 65 1.31 -12.82 -7.97
C PHE A 65 0.34 -13.13 -6.81
N ILE A 66 0.34 -14.37 -6.29
CA ILE A 66 -0.45 -14.71 -5.10
C ILE A 66 0.04 -13.92 -3.88
N PHE A 67 1.35 -13.86 -3.63
CA PHE A 67 1.90 -13.06 -2.55
C PHE A 67 1.65 -11.56 -2.73
N SER A 68 1.67 -11.08 -3.98
CA SER A 68 1.31 -9.70 -4.31
C SER A 68 -0.13 -9.38 -3.94
N MET A 69 -1.05 -10.31 -4.19
CA MET A 69 -2.46 -10.18 -3.77
C MET A 69 -2.59 -10.14 -2.24
N LEU A 70 -1.91 -11.05 -1.54
CA LEU A 70 -1.95 -11.10 -0.08
C LEU A 70 -1.39 -9.81 0.55
N LEU A 71 -0.30 -9.27 0.00
CA LEU A 71 0.26 -8.01 0.50
C LEU A 71 -0.59 -6.78 0.12
N GLY A 72 -1.23 -6.83 -1.04
CA GLY A 72 -2.25 -5.84 -1.41
C GLY A 72 -3.43 -5.82 -0.44
N ALA A 73 -3.83 -6.99 0.08
CA ALA A 73 -4.81 -7.07 1.15
C ALA A 73 -4.32 -6.39 2.44
N ALA A 74 -3.06 -6.64 2.86
CA ALA A 74 -2.46 -5.97 4.02
C ALA A 74 -2.42 -4.44 3.85
N LEU A 75 -2.03 -3.95 2.67
CA LEU A 75 -2.05 -2.53 2.33
C LEU A 75 -3.46 -1.93 2.51
N GLN A 76 -4.47 -2.58 1.96
CA GLN A 76 -5.82 -2.05 1.96
C GLN A 76 -6.46 -2.06 3.35
N ILE A 77 -6.12 -3.01 4.21
CA ILE A 77 -6.56 -3.04 5.61
C ILE A 77 -6.24 -1.71 6.30
N THR A 78 -4.99 -1.24 6.20
CA THR A 78 -4.62 0.04 6.84
C THR A 78 -5.18 1.25 6.15
N ASN A 79 -5.29 1.24 4.82
CA ASN A 79 -5.83 2.37 4.07
C ASN A 79 -7.33 2.56 4.33
N ALA A 80 -8.09 1.47 4.44
CA ALA A 80 -9.53 1.54 4.70
C ALA A 80 -9.85 1.81 6.17
N PHE A 81 -9.11 1.22 7.09
CA PHE A 81 -9.49 1.17 8.51
C PHE A 81 -8.57 1.95 9.45
N GLY A 82 -7.40 2.40 9.01
CA GLY A 82 -6.44 3.09 9.88
C GLY A 82 -6.98 4.39 10.48
N ASP A 83 -7.62 5.25 9.67
CA ASP A 83 -8.22 6.50 10.17
C ASP A 83 -9.43 6.22 11.05
N SER A 84 -10.31 5.30 10.64
CA SER A 84 -11.49 4.93 11.42
C SER A 84 -11.12 4.36 12.79
N TYR A 85 -10.05 3.59 12.88
CA TYR A 85 -9.51 3.10 14.14
C TYR A 85 -9.04 4.23 15.06
N ILE A 86 -8.26 5.17 14.54
CA ILE A 86 -7.78 6.31 15.34
C ILE A 86 -8.95 7.17 15.80
N GLN A 87 -9.94 7.40 14.94
CA GLN A 87 -11.14 8.16 15.30
C GLN A 87 -12.02 7.44 16.31
N ASN A 88 -12.05 6.11 16.31
CA ASN A 88 -12.81 5.32 17.29
C ASN A 88 -12.36 5.61 18.73
N PHE A 89 -11.09 5.95 18.96
CA PHE A 89 -10.66 6.40 20.30
C PHE A 89 -11.37 7.68 20.77
N GLY A 90 -11.89 8.50 19.86
CA GLY A 90 -12.68 9.68 20.21
C GLY A 90 -14.01 9.36 20.90
N THR A 91 -14.52 8.13 20.79
CA THR A 91 -15.70 7.68 21.51
C THR A 91 -15.42 7.38 22.98
N MET A 92 -14.15 7.24 23.36
CA MET A 92 -13.71 6.97 24.72
C MET A 92 -13.44 8.31 25.45
N PRO A 93 -14.12 8.60 26.60
CA PRO A 93 -13.97 9.89 27.29
C PRO A 93 -12.53 10.27 27.61
N GLN A 94 -11.68 9.28 27.89
CA GLN A 94 -10.26 9.48 28.24
C GLN A 94 -9.39 9.94 27.07
N TYR A 95 -9.83 9.74 25.80
CA TYR A 95 -9.08 10.08 24.60
C TYR A 95 -9.76 11.10 23.69
N ALA A 96 -11.00 11.50 24.02
CA ALA A 96 -11.81 12.41 23.19
C ALA A 96 -11.08 13.73 22.87
N ASP A 97 -10.29 14.24 23.82
CA ASP A 97 -9.52 15.47 23.69
C ASP A 97 -8.06 15.27 23.23
N SER A 98 -7.67 14.04 22.92
CA SER A 98 -6.30 13.76 22.50
C SER A 98 -5.97 14.45 21.17
N PRO A 99 -4.80 15.12 21.06
CA PRO A 99 -4.33 15.70 19.80
C PRO A 99 -4.24 14.68 18.64
N ILE A 100 -3.93 13.42 18.94
CA ILE A 100 -3.84 12.33 17.95
C ILE A 100 -5.20 12.07 17.34
N VAL A 101 -6.27 12.04 18.12
CA VAL A 101 -7.63 11.83 17.64
C VAL A 101 -8.12 13.03 16.86
N ARG A 102 -7.91 14.25 17.40
CA ARG A 102 -8.31 15.50 16.74
C ARG A 102 -7.61 15.71 15.40
N HIS A 103 -6.36 15.26 15.28
CA HIS A 103 -5.51 15.44 14.12
C HIS A 103 -5.05 14.13 13.50
N SER A 104 -5.94 13.11 13.45
CA SER A 104 -5.63 11.79 12.89
C SER A 104 -4.99 11.86 11.49
N VAL A 105 -5.43 12.81 10.66
CA VAL A 105 -4.88 13.04 9.31
C VAL A 105 -3.41 13.45 9.36
N ILE A 106 -2.99 14.26 10.35
CA ILE A 106 -1.58 14.64 10.53
C ILE A 106 -0.76 13.42 10.92
N LEU A 107 -1.26 12.58 11.82
CA LEU A 107 -0.61 11.33 12.17
C LEU A 107 -0.45 10.43 10.95
N LEU A 108 -1.52 10.25 10.17
CA LEU A 108 -1.48 9.42 8.95
C LEU A 108 -0.53 9.99 7.90
N SER A 109 -0.34 11.30 7.83
CA SER A 109 0.61 11.93 6.89
C SER A 109 2.07 11.57 7.17
N LEU A 110 2.41 11.15 8.40
CA LEU A 110 3.73 10.61 8.72
C LEU A 110 4.05 9.35 7.90
N SER A 111 3.01 8.58 7.51
CA SER A 111 3.22 7.42 6.63
C SER A 111 3.75 7.84 5.26
N GLN A 112 3.18 8.88 4.63
CA GLN A 112 3.64 9.42 3.35
C GLN A 112 5.05 10.01 3.43
N MET A 113 5.35 10.68 4.56
CA MET A 113 6.72 11.14 4.80
C MET A 113 7.69 9.97 4.91
N SER A 114 7.32 8.91 5.63
CA SER A 114 8.11 7.69 5.75
C SER A 114 8.33 7.04 4.38
N GLU A 115 7.32 6.94 3.52
CA GLU A 115 7.45 6.44 2.14
C GLU A 115 8.57 7.20 1.39
N THR A 116 8.53 8.53 1.44
CA THR A 116 9.53 9.36 0.74
C THR A 116 10.96 9.04 1.17
N PHE A 117 11.19 8.87 2.48
CA PHE A 117 12.52 8.48 2.98
C PHE A 117 12.86 7.04 2.65
N CYS A 118 11.92 6.11 2.74
CA CYS A 118 12.14 4.70 2.47
C CYS A 118 12.50 4.43 1.02
N ILE A 119 11.88 5.13 0.07
CA ILE A 119 12.22 5.03 -1.36
C ILE A 119 13.70 5.33 -1.59
N LEU A 120 14.26 6.33 -0.91
CA LEU A 120 15.69 6.67 -1.03
C LEU A 120 16.62 5.58 -0.50
N LEU A 121 16.15 4.77 0.46
CA LEU A 121 16.92 3.68 1.05
C LEU A 121 16.88 2.38 0.21
N ILE A 122 15.87 2.20 -0.63
CA ILE A 122 15.67 0.96 -1.41
C ILE A 122 16.90 0.55 -2.23
N PRO A 123 17.59 1.45 -2.97
CA PRO A 123 18.76 1.06 -3.74
C PRO A 123 19.88 0.46 -2.87
N PHE A 124 20.07 0.98 -1.65
CA PHE A 124 21.01 0.43 -0.69
C PHE A 124 20.64 -0.98 -0.27
N PHE A 125 19.38 -1.18 0.13
CA PHE A 125 18.89 -2.49 0.58
C PHE A 125 18.89 -3.53 -0.55
N LEU A 126 18.49 -3.15 -1.76
CA LEU A 126 18.52 -4.04 -2.92
C LEU A 126 19.93 -4.49 -3.28
N ARG A 127 20.91 -3.59 -3.24
CA ARG A 127 22.33 -3.94 -3.51
C ARG A 127 22.89 -4.85 -2.42
N ARG A 128 22.48 -4.66 -1.17
CA ARG A 128 23.04 -5.41 -0.03
C ARG A 128 22.39 -6.76 0.17
N PHE A 129 21.07 -6.86 0.03
CA PHE A 129 20.27 -8.02 0.41
C PHE A 129 19.61 -8.72 -0.79
N GLY A 130 19.45 -8.02 -1.90
CA GLY A 130 18.73 -8.52 -3.07
C GLY A 130 17.20 -8.50 -2.91
N ILE A 131 16.51 -8.77 -4.03
CA ILE A 131 15.05 -8.59 -4.14
C ILE A 131 14.29 -9.44 -3.11
N LYS A 132 14.60 -10.74 -2.98
CA LYS A 132 13.88 -11.65 -2.07
C LYS A 132 13.89 -11.14 -0.63
N TRP A 133 15.07 -10.77 -0.12
CA TRP A 133 15.19 -10.32 1.26
C TRP A 133 14.54 -8.98 1.51
N VAL A 134 14.59 -8.07 0.53
CA VAL A 134 13.90 -6.76 0.64
C VAL A 134 12.38 -6.96 0.70
N MET A 135 11.83 -7.88 -0.10
CA MET A 135 10.41 -8.25 -0.02
C MET A 135 10.06 -8.89 1.34
N LEU A 136 10.91 -9.75 1.88
CA LEU A 136 10.69 -10.36 3.19
C LEU A 136 10.73 -9.31 4.32
N ILE A 137 11.67 -8.35 4.25
CA ILE A 137 11.73 -7.23 5.20
C ILE A 137 10.42 -6.43 5.17
N SER A 138 9.86 -6.18 3.98
CA SER A 138 8.56 -5.54 3.84
C SER A 138 7.44 -6.32 4.53
N MET A 139 7.41 -7.65 4.35
CA MET A 139 6.39 -8.50 4.99
C MET A 139 6.49 -8.46 6.51
N LEU A 140 7.69 -8.50 7.05
CA LEU A 140 7.93 -8.35 8.50
C LEU A 140 7.56 -6.95 9.00
N ALA A 141 7.77 -5.93 8.17
CA ALA A 141 7.33 -4.57 8.49
C ALA A 141 5.80 -4.47 8.59
N TRP A 142 5.03 -5.22 7.80
CA TRP A 142 3.57 -5.32 7.96
C TRP A 142 3.19 -5.96 9.31
N VAL A 143 3.91 -6.98 9.76
CA VAL A 143 3.68 -7.58 11.09
C VAL A 143 3.86 -6.53 12.19
N LEU A 144 4.98 -5.78 12.12
CA LEU A 144 5.26 -4.71 13.08
C LEU A 144 4.21 -3.61 13.02
N ARG A 145 3.81 -3.17 11.83
CA ARG A 145 2.80 -2.14 11.64
C ARG A 145 1.48 -2.50 12.31
N PHE A 146 0.95 -3.68 12.03
CA PHE A 146 -0.29 -4.15 12.64
C PHE A 146 -0.15 -4.38 14.15
N GLY A 147 0.97 -4.96 14.60
CA GLY A 147 1.26 -5.13 16.02
C GLY A 147 1.29 -3.79 16.75
N PHE A 148 1.94 -2.77 16.19
CA PHE A 148 1.97 -1.42 16.77
C PHE A 148 0.59 -0.76 16.79
N PHE A 149 -0.28 -0.99 15.82
CA PHE A 149 -1.65 -0.57 15.89
C PHE A 149 -2.40 -1.27 17.03
N GLY A 150 -2.20 -2.58 17.21
CA GLY A 150 -2.87 -3.36 18.25
C GLY A 150 -2.54 -2.92 19.67
N ILE A 151 -1.26 -2.57 19.95
CA ILE A 151 -0.82 -2.09 21.28
C ILE A 151 -0.88 -0.58 21.43
N GLY A 152 -1.03 0.16 20.31
CA GLY A 152 -1.04 1.62 20.31
C GLY A 152 -2.36 2.20 20.84
N ASN A 153 -2.25 3.32 21.56
CA ASN A 153 -3.39 4.12 21.98
C ASN A 153 -3.00 5.61 22.02
N PRO A 154 -3.94 6.54 22.03
CA PRO A 154 -3.64 7.97 22.04
C PRO A 154 -3.05 8.53 23.36
N GLY A 155 -2.90 7.68 24.39
CA GLY A 155 -2.28 8.02 25.66
C GLY A 155 -0.84 7.54 25.75
N SER A 156 -0.55 6.65 26.69
CA SER A 156 0.80 6.08 26.92
C SER A 156 1.33 5.27 25.72
N GLY A 157 0.46 4.75 24.88
CA GLY A 157 0.79 4.00 23.66
C GLY A 157 0.94 4.83 22.39
N ALA A 158 0.93 6.16 22.48
CA ALA A 158 1.05 7.07 21.33
C ALA A 158 2.31 6.82 20.47
N VAL A 159 3.41 6.46 21.12
CA VAL A 159 4.68 6.11 20.45
C VAL A 159 4.49 4.94 19.48
N PHE A 160 3.70 3.93 19.82
CA PHE A 160 3.46 2.78 18.94
C PHE A 160 2.63 3.17 17.71
N LEU A 161 1.66 4.08 17.86
CA LEU A 161 0.93 4.62 16.71
C LEU A 161 1.88 5.36 15.75
N ILE A 162 2.79 6.18 16.28
CA ILE A 162 3.81 6.88 15.48
C ILE A 162 4.76 5.89 14.82
N LEU A 163 5.26 4.89 15.54
CA LEU A 163 6.13 3.86 14.99
C LEU A 163 5.44 3.08 13.87
N SER A 164 4.14 2.79 14.03
CA SER A 164 3.34 2.17 12.97
C SER A 164 3.35 3.01 11.69
N MET A 165 3.25 4.35 11.79
CA MET A 165 3.31 5.24 10.63
C MET A 165 4.70 5.24 9.98
N ILE A 166 5.77 5.22 10.77
CA ILE A 166 7.15 5.21 10.27
C ILE A 166 7.45 3.87 9.56
N VAL A 167 7.02 2.76 10.11
CA VAL A 167 7.27 1.42 9.52
C VAL A 167 6.52 1.23 8.20
N TYR A 168 5.47 2.02 7.95
CA TYR A 168 4.66 1.90 6.74
C TYR A 168 5.46 2.06 5.45
N GLY A 169 6.39 3.01 5.37
CA GLY A 169 7.22 3.19 4.19
C GLY A 169 8.04 1.93 3.84
N VAL A 170 8.62 1.27 4.87
CA VAL A 170 9.30 -0.01 4.67
C VAL A 170 8.30 -1.10 4.23
N ALA A 171 7.13 -1.16 4.88
CA ALA A 171 6.12 -2.17 4.61
C ALA A 171 5.59 -2.08 3.17
N PHE A 172 5.35 -0.89 2.67
CA PHE A 172 4.75 -0.66 1.36
C PHE A 172 5.79 -0.60 0.24
N ASP A 173 6.75 0.34 0.32
CA ASP A 173 7.65 0.63 -0.78
C ASP A 173 8.63 -0.49 -1.08
N PHE A 174 9.15 -1.16 -0.04
CA PHE A 174 10.10 -2.25 -0.22
C PHE A 174 9.48 -3.39 -1.01
N PHE A 175 8.22 -3.73 -0.78
CA PHE A 175 7.54 -4.73 -1.59
C PHE A 175 7.20 -4.22 -2.99
N ASN A 176 6.62 -3.04 -3.08
CA ASN A 176 6.08 -2.52 -4.34
C ASN A 176 7.19 -2.30 -5.39
N ILE A 177 8.29 -1.67 -4.98
CA ILE A 177 9.43 -1.42 -5.87
C ILE A 177 10.20 -2.71 -6.17
N SER A 178 10.46 -3.54 -5.15
CA SER A 178 11.13 -4.83 -5.37
C SER A 178 10.30 -5.77 -6.23
N GLY A 179 8.97 -5.76 -6.06
CA GLY A 179 8.04 -6.54 -6.87
C GLY A 179 8.02 -6.09 -8.32
N SER A 180 8.00 -4.78 -8.55
CA SER A 180 8.11 -4.21 -9.89
C SER A 180 9.42 -4.61 -10.58
N LEU A 181 10.56 -4.53 -9.86
CA LEU A 181 11.85 -4.98 -10.36
C LEU A 181 11.92 -6.48 -10.59
N PHE A 182 11.25 -7.27 -9.76
CA PHE A 182 11.14 -8.71 -9.97
C PHE A 182 10.40 -9.03 -11.27
N VAL A 183 9.24 -8.40 -11.49
CA VAL A 183 8.47 -8.55 -12.75
C VAL A 183 9.32 -8.12 -13.94
N GLU A 184 10.04 -7.00 -13.84
CA GLU A 184 10.91 -6.53 -14.91
C GLU A 184 12.00 -7.56 -15.27
N LYS A 185 12.60 -8.18 -14.26
CA LYS A 185 13.67 -9.17 -14.43
C LYS A 185 13.18 -10.50 -15.00
N GLU A 186 11.99 -10.93 -14.61
CA GLU A 186 11.43 -12.25 -14.99
C GLU A 186 10.63 -12.19 -16.31
N THR A 187 10.45 -11.01 -16.90
CA THR A 187 9.64 -10.86 -18.13
C THR A 187 10.44 -10.30 -19.30
N THR A 188 10.06 -10.72 -20.49
CA THR A 188 10.60 -10.18 -21.75
C THR A 188 10.04 -8.77 -22.01
N PRO A 189 10.76 -7.92 -22.74
CA PRO A 189 10.31 -6.56 -23.06
C PRO A 189 8.91 -6.50 -23.69
N ASP A 190 8.52 -7.52 -24.45
CA ASP A 190 7.23 -7.59 -25.17
C ASP A 190 6.01 -7.62 -24.25
N ILE A 191 6.11 -8.28 -23.08
CA ILE A 191 4.99 -8.47 -22.14
C ILE A 191 5.19 -7.73 -20.83
N ARG A 192 6.32 -7.05 -20.65
CA ARG A 192 6.70 -6.40 -19.37
C ARG A 192 5.65 -5.43 -18.87
N SER A 193 5.16 -4.53 -19.71
CA SER A 193 4.13 -3.56 -19.31
C SER A 193 2.84 -4.24 -18.89
N SER A 194 2.43 -5.27 -19.61
CA SER A 194 1.23 -6.06 -19.28
C SER A 194 1.41 -6.86 -17.99
N ALA A 195 2.62 -7.39 -17.74
CA ALA A 195 2.94 -8.09 -16.49
C ALA A 195 2.93 -7.15 -15.29
N GLN A 196 3.40 -5.90 -15.45
CA GLN A 196 3.25 -4.85 -14.43
C GLN A 196 1.77 -4.54 -14.17
N GLY A 197 0.95 -4.51 -15.23
CA GLY A 197 -0.50 -4.36 -15.08
C GLY A 197 -1.13 -5.51 -14.29
N VAL A 198 -0.74 -6.76 -14.53
CA VAL A 198 -1.19 -7.91 -13.73
C VAL A 198 -0.74 -7.79 -12.29
N PHE A 199 0.50 -7.38 -12.03
CA PHE A 199 0.99 -7.11 -10.67
C PHE A 199 0.10 -6.07 -9.94
N MET A 200 -0.27 -4.97 -10.61
CA MET A 200 -1.15 -3.95 -10.06
C MET A 200 -2.59 -4.48 -9.84
N ILE A 201 -3.11 -5.31 -10.73
CA ILE A 201 -4.41 -5.95 -10.55
C ILE A 201 -4.40 -6.87 -9.33
N MET A 202 -3.33 -7.64 -9.14
CA MET A 202 -3.22 -8.53 -7.98
C MET A 202 -3.10 -7.74 -6.67
N THR A 203 -2.29 -6.69 -6.63
CA THR A 203 -2.10 -5.87 -5.40
C THR A 203 -3.29 -4.95 -5.15
N ASN A 204 -3.53 -3.99 -6.04
CA ASN A 204 -4.48 -2.89 -5.83
C ASN A 204 -5.92 -3.21 -6.28
N GLY A 205 -6.10 -4.28 -7.06
CA GLY A 205 -7.41 -4.79 -7.46
C GLY A 205 -7.89 -5.89 -6.51
N LEU A 206 -7.47 -7.12 -6.78
CA LEU A 206 -7.95 -8.29 -6.02
C LEU A 206 -7.53 -8.26 -4.56
N GLY A 207 -6.27 -7.87 -4.28
CA GLY A 207 -5.78 -7.73 -2.91
C GLY A 207 -6.60 -6.71 -2.12
N ALA A 208 -6.85 -5.54 -2.71
CA ALA A 208 -7.65 -4.50 -2.08
C ALA A 208 -9.10 -4.94 -1.84
N PHE A 209 -9.71 -5.61 -2.83
CA PHE A 209 -11.09 -6.11 -2.69
C PHE A 209 -11.21 -7.13 -1.56
N PHE A 210 -10.42 -8.20 -1.60
CA PHE A 210 -10.48 -9.23 -0.56
C PHE A 210 -10.01 -8.71 0.80
N GLY A 211 -9.01 -7.83 0.83
CA GLY A 211 -8.49 -7.22 2.05
C GLY A 211 -9.53 -6.37 2.76
N SER A 212 -10.22 -5.49 2.03
CA SER A 212 -11.28 -4.64 2.59
C SER A 212 -12.45 -5.47 3.12
N TYR A 213 -12.91 -6.46 2.34
CA TYR A 213 -14.02 -7.31 2.73
C TYR A 213 -13.70 -8.14 3.99
N ALA A 214 -12.55 -8.82 3.98
CA ALA A 214 -12.12 -9.62 5.12
C ALA A 214 -11.86 -8.77 6.37
N ALA A 215 -11.26 -7.59 6.20
CA ALA A 215 -11.01 -6.69 7.33
C ALA A 215 -12.30 -6.19 7.97
N GLY A 216 -13.31 -5.82 7.16
CA GLY A 216 -14.62 -5.45 7.69
C GLY A 216 -15.24 -6.56 8.53
N ALA A 217 -15.27 -7.78 8.00
CA ALA A 217 -15.81 -8.94 8.71
C ALA A 217 -15.06 -9.24 10.03
N VAL A 218 -13.74 -9.08 10.05
CA VAL A 218 -12.92 -9.30 11.26
C VAL A 218 -13.20 -8.20 12.29
N VAL A 219 -13.26 -6.95 11.89
CA VAL A 219 -13.55 -5.82 12.79
C VAL A 219 -14.95 -5.93 13.37
N ASP A 220 -15.93 -6.32 12.57
CA ASP A 220 -17.32 -6.52 13.03
C ASP A 220 -17.43 -7.67 14.02
N ALA A 221 -16.65 -8.74 13.84
CA ALA A 221 -16.70 -9.93 14.69
C ALA A 221 -15.92 -9.80 16.01
N PHE A 222 -14.75 -9.13 15.99
CA PHE A 222 -13.80 -9.13 17.12
C PHE A 222 -13.57 -7.74 17.74
N GLY A 223 -14.02 -6.66 17.08
CA GLY A 223 -13.70 -5.30 17.53
C GLY A 223 -12.29 -4.82 17.13
N TRP A 224 -11.98 -3.55 17.49
CA TRP A 224 -10.78 -2.89 16.97
C TRP A 224 -9.44 -3.44 17.48
N PRO A 225 -9.18 -3.57 18.79
CA PRO A 225 -7.84 -3.98 19.26
C PRO A 225 -7.49 -5.38 18.79
N GLU A 226 -8.41 -6.31 18.91
CA GLU A 226 -8.24 -7.73 18.56
C GLU A 226 -8.00 -7.91 17.07
N SER A 227 -8.67 -7.14 16.24
CA SER A 227 -8.53 -7.20 14.79
C SER A 227 -7.10 -6.90 14.34
N TRP A 228 -6.43 -5.95 14.97
CA TRP A 228 -5.05 -5.62 14.63
C TRP A 228 -4.07 -6.77 14.93
N TYR A 229 -4.30 -7.51 16.02
CA TYR A 229 -3.51 -8.71 16.32
C TYR A 229 -3.76 -9.84 15.31
N ILE A 230 -5.02 -10.01 14.86
CA ILE A 230 -5.37 -10.96 13.80
C ILE A 230 -4.67 -10.57 12.50
N PHE A 231 -4.67 -9.30 12.12
CA PHE A 231 -3.96 -8.82 10.93
C PHE A 231 -2.44 -8.98 11.05
N ALA A 232 -1.87 -8.77 12.24
CA ALA A 232 -0.45 -9.05 12.49
C ALA A 232 -0.13 -10.54 12.32
N GLY A 233 -0.99 -11.42 12.84
CA GLY A 233 -0.89 -12.86 12.64
C GLY A 233 -0.98 -13.27 11.16
N TYR A 234 -1.92 -12.68 10.43
CA TYR A 234 -2.03 -12.86 8.97
C TYR A 234 -0.73 -12.48 8.25
N ALA A 235 -0.20 -11.28 8.52
CA ALA A 235 1.04 -10.82 7.90
C ALA A 235 2.24 -11.72 8.27
N LEU A 236 2.28 -12.23 9.50
CA LEU A 236 3.31 -13.16 9.95
C LEU A 236 3.25 -14.49 9.19
N VAL A 237 2.06 -15.06 9.01
CA VAL A 237 1.87 -16.29 8.22
C VAL A 237 2.32 -16.08 6.79
N VAL A 238 1.95 -14.95 6.17
CA VAL A 238 2.39 -14.59 4.81
C VAL A 238 3.92 -14.52 4.74
N ALA A 239 4.57 -13.88 5.71
CA ALA A 239 6.03 -13.77 5.78
C ALA A 239 6.71 -15.13 5.92
N ILE A 240 6.21 -16.02 6.79
CA ILE A 240 6.75 -17.35 7.02
C ILE A 240 6.63 -18.23 5.77
N VAL A 241 5.47 -18.19 5.09
CA VAL A 241 5.24 -19.00 3.89
C VAL A 241 6.06 -18.51 2.70
N PHE A 242 6.37 -17.20 2.66
CA PHE A 242 7.24 -16.61 1.63
C PHE A 242 8.72 -16.96 1.82
N ALA A 243 9.19 -17.06 3.08
CA ALA A 243 10.61 -17.23 3.41
C ALA A 243 11.21 -18.51 2.81
#